data_2a22dcbf413925b489a70b891f44dde9
#
_entry.id   2a22dcbf413925b489a70b891f44dde9
#
_cell.length_a   1.000
_cell.length_b   1.000
_cell.length_c   1.000
_cell.angle_alpha   90.00
_cell.angle_beta   90.00
_cell.angle_gamma   90.00
#
_symmetry.space_group_name_H-M   'P 1'
#
loop_
_entity.id
_entity.type
_entity.pdbx_description
1 polymer ?
#
loop_
_entity_poly.entity_id
_entity_poly.type
_entity_poly.pdbx_seq_one_letter_code
_entity_poly.pdbx_strand_id
1 'polypeptide(L)'
;MSAIEIRNVKKRYKELQALKGVNLIVEQGEFFGLLGPNGAGKTTLISILAGLARADSGSISVLGHDVVTDFRQARRSLGIVPQELVFDPFFTVRESLRIQSGYFGLRKNDDWIDEIMANLDLTEKADVNTRALSGGMKRRVLVAQALVHRPPVIVLDEPTAGVDVELRQTLWKFISRLNREGHTIVLTTHYLEEAEALCDRIAMLRRGEVVALERTSTLLQRFAGMQLSLRFSQGVLPVELRPLEVDPRAVSGTQHLLRLATYDDVEPILAKCRAAGCLFDEIEVRKADLEDVFVQVMNEPEVVEGLS
;
A
#
# COMPACT_ATOMS: atom_id res chain seq x y z
N MET A 1 1.15 15.80 -15.22
CA MET A 1 2.61 15.57 -15.43
C MET A 1 3.02 14.40 -14.54
N SER A 2 3.79 13.43 -15.06
CA SER A 2 4.21 12.27 -14.29
C SER A 2 5.19 12.65 -13.17
N ALA A 3 4.97 12.13 -11.97
CA ALA A 3 5.92 12.18 -10.86
C ALA A 3 6.91 11.01 -10.93
N ILE A 4 6.39 9.81 -11.23
CA ILE A 4 7.20 8.62 -11.48
C ILE A 4 6.74 8.00 -12.78
N GLU A 5 7.71 7.64 -13.63
CA GLU A 5 7.44 6.90 -14.85
C GLU A 5 8.31 5.67 -14.91
N ILE A 6 7.70 4.50 -15.07
CA ILE A 6 8.32 3.18 -15.15
C ILE A 6 7.97 2.60 -16.51
N ARG A 7 8.99 2.29 -17.34
CA ARG A 7 8.81 1.80 -18.70
C ARG A 7 9.50 0.46 -18.89
N ASN A 8 8.71 -0.60 -19.09
CA ASN A 8 9.13 -1.96 -19.41
C ASN A 8 10.28 -2.48 -18.52
N VAL A 9 10.18 -2.23 -17.20
CA VAL A 9 11.22 -2.58 -16.23
C VAL A 9 11.24 -4.06 -15.98
N LYS A 10 12.39 -4.69 -16.23
CA LYS A 10 12.66 -6.11 -15.95
C LYS A 10 13.77 -6.25 -14.95
N LYS A 11 13.66 -7.25 -14.06
CA LYS A 11 14.70 -7.60 -13.10
C LYS A 11 14.70 -9.07 -12.80
N ARG A 12 15.89 -9.68 -12.87
CA ARG A 12 16.11 -11.08 -12.54
C ARG A 12 17.19 -11.22 -11.47
N TYR A 13 16.96 -12.08 -10.52
CA TYR A 13 17.93 -12.49 -9.51
C TYR A 13 18.16 -14.01 -9.65
N LYS A 14 19.30 -14.41 -10.21
CA LYS A 14 19.59 -15.82 -10.54
C LYS A 14 18.45 -16.42 -11.38
N GLU A 15 17.72 -17.39 -10.81
CA GLU A 15 16.60 -18.05 -11.49
C GLU A 15 15.25 -17.31 -11.34
N LEU A 16 15.16 -16.37 -10.37
CA LEU A 16 13.92 -15.66 -10.09
C LEU A 16 13.77 -14.42 -10.97
N GLN A 17 12.75 -14.39 -11.82
CA GLN A 17 12.31 -13.19 -12.54
C GLN A 17 11.44 -12.35 -11.60
N ALA A 18 12.04 -11.37 -10.95
CA ALA A 18 11.37 -10.53 -9.95
C ALA A 18 10.45 -9.48 -10.58
N LEU A 19 10.83 -8.94 -11.76
CA LEU A 19 9.99 -8.01 -12.55
C LEU A 19 10.04 -8.43 -14.02
N LYS A 20 8.86 -8.48 -14.68
CA LYS A 20 8.69 -9.05 -16.02
C LYS A 20 8.30 -8.04 -17.10
N GLY A 21 8.60 -6.76 -16.90
CA GLY A 21 8.27 -5.70 -17.85
C GLY A 21 7.20 -4.76 -17.29
N VAL A 22 7.42 -4.30 -16.06
CA VAL A 22 6.50 -3.39 -15.37
C VAL A 22 6.44 -2.05 -16.09
N ASN A 23 5.20 -1.62 -16.38
CA ASN A 23 4.85 -0.30 -16.87
C ASN A 23 3.93 0.38 -15.87
N LEU A 24 4.29 1.58 -15.40
CA LEU A 24 3.52 2.30 -14.41
C LEU A 24 3.80 3.80 -14.50
N ILE A 25 2.76 4.61 -14.36
CA ILE A 25 2.84 6.06 -14.26
C ILE A 25 2.12 6.50 -13.00
N VAL A 26 2.81 7.27 -12.16
CA VAL A 26 2.24 7.98 -11.01
C VAL A 26 2.22 9.46 -11.35
N GLU A 27 1.07 10.10 -11.20
CA GLU A 27 0.90 11.53 -11.50
C GLU A 27 1.37 12.41 -10.32
N GLN A 28 1.70 13.68 -10.61
CA GLN A 28 2.09 14.63 -9.56
C GLN A 28 0.90 14.92 -8.63
N GLY A 29 1.16 14.94 -7.32
CA GLY A 29 0.16 15.16 -6.28
C GLY A 29 -0.74 13.98 -6.00
N GLU A 30 -0.54 12.84 -6.68
CA GLU A 30 -1.33 11.63 -6.49
C GLU A 30 -0.95 10.91 -5.18
N PHE A 31 -1.93 10.35 -4.47
CA PHE A 31 -1.71 9.36 -3.44
C PHE A 31 -1.91 7.98 -4.06
N PHE A 32 -0.81 7.28 -4.34
CA PHE A 32 -0.77 6.07 -5.14
C PHE A 32 -0.46 4.82 -4.30
N GLY A 33 -1.27 3.77 -4.44
CA GLY A 33 -1.06 2.47 -3.80
C GLY A 33 -0.33 1.48 -4.72
N LEU A 34 0.74 0.85 -4.23
CA LEU A 34 1.41 -0.27 -4.89
C LEU A 34 1.23 -1.52 -4.04
N LEU A 35 0.25 -2.34 -4.37
CA LEU A 35 -0.16 -3.51 -3.60
C LEU A 35 0.31 -4.82 -4.24
N GLY A 36 0.27 -5.89 -3.49
CA GLY A 36 0.61 -7.23 -3.98
C GLY A 36 1.10 -8.12 -2.84
N PRO A 37 1.05 -9.45 -2.98
CA PRO A 37 1.53 -10.38 -1.98
C PRO A 37 3.05 -10.29 -1.78
N ASN A 38 3.56 -10.96 -0.75
CA ASN A 38 5.00 -11.09 -0.54
C ASN A 38 5.64 -11.78 -1.74
N GLY A 39 6.77 -11.23 -2.22
CA GLY A 39 7.44 -11.72 -3.42
C GLY A 39 6.84 -11.25 -4.75
N ALA A 40 5.80 -10.38 -4.76
CA ALA A 40 5.22 -9.84 -5.97
C ALA A 40 6.16 -8.94 -6.78
N GLY A 41 7.25 -8.43 -6.18
CA GLY A 41 8.22 -7.55 -6.84
C GLY A 41 8.22 -6.10 -6.34
N LYS A 42 7.33 -5.72 -5.38
CA LYS A 42 7.21 -4.35 -4.85
C LYS A 42 8.54 -3.79 -4.36
N THR A 43 9.19 -4.46 -3.41
CA THR A 43 10.48 -4.03 -2.83
C THR A 43 11.58 -3.98 -3.88
N THR A 44 11.57 -4.89 -4.88
CA THR A 44 12.50 -4.83 -6.02
C THR A 44 12.28 -3.56 -6.84
N LEU A 45 11.04 -3.21 -7.14
CA LEU A 45 10.69 -2.01 -7.90
C LEU A 45 11.11 -0.74 -7.14
N ILE A 46 10.81 -0.68 -5.84
CA ILE A 46 11.21 0.43 -4.96
C ILE A 46 12.74 0.52 -4.86
N SER A 47 13.45 -0.60 -4.77
CA SER A 47 14.92 -0.62 -4.72
C SER A 47 15.54 -0.08 -6.00
N ILE A 48 14.93 -0.33 -7.17
CA ILE A 48 15.39 0.24 -8.45
C ILE A 48 15.09 1.74 -8.49
N LEU A 49 13.90 2.16 -8.07
CA LEU A 49 13.51 3.56 -7.97
C LEU A 49 14.45 4.34 -7.04
N ALA A 50 14.85 3.75 -5.91
CA ALA A 50 15.81 4.29 -4.95
C ALA A 50 17.26 4.37 -5.49
N GLY A 51 17.54 3.68 -6.61
CA GLY A 51 18.88 3.49 -7.14
C GLY A 51 19.76 2.57 -6.28
N LEU A 52 19.16 1.70 -5.47
CA LEU A 52 19.82 0.65 -4.67
C LEU A 52 20.04 -0.63 -5.51
N ALA A 53 19.22 -0.83 -6.53
CA ALA A 53 19.36 -1.89 -7.51
C ALA A 53 19.28 -1.31 -8.92
N ARG A 54 19.82 -2.05 -9.91
CA ARG A 54 19.67 -1.68 -11.34
C ARG A 54 18.68 -2.63 -12.00
N ALA A 55 17.81 -2.08 -12.85
CA ALA A 55 17.01 -2.87 -13.78
C ALA A 55 17.92 -3.58 -14.80
N ASP A 56 17.51 -4.75 -15.27
CA ASP A 56 18.22 -5.45 -16.34
C ASP A 56 17.81 -4.87 -17.71
N SER A 57 16.59 -4.34 -17.81
CA SER A 57 16.10 -3.56 -18.96
C SER A 57 14.96 -2.63 -18.54
N GLY A 58 14.63 -1.68 -19.41
CA GLY A 58 13.65 -0.63 -19.15
C GLY A 58 14.26 0.57 -18.43
N SER A 59 13.43 1.53 -18.05
CA SER A 59 13.87 2.78 -17.40
C SER A 59 12.87 3.21 -16.32
N ILE A 60 13.38 3.93 -15.32
CA ILE A 60 12.57 4.62 -14.30
C ILE A 60 13.03 6.08 -14.25
N SER A 61 12.08 6.99 -14.24
CA SER A 61 12.35 8.41 -14.00
C SER A 61 11.48 8.98 -12.88
N VAL A 62 12.02 9.98 -12.18
CA VAL A 62 11.34 10.76 -11.14
C VAL A 62 11.36 12.21 -11.59
N LEU A 63 10.19 12.81 -11.78
CA LEU A 63 10.02 14.17 -12.32
C LEU A 63 10.85 14.41 -13.60
N GLY A 64 10.90 13.40 -14.47
CA GLY A 64 11.66 13.43 -15.73
C GLY A 64 13.15 13.10 -15.60
N HIS A 65 13.69 12.95 -14.39
CA HIS A 65 15.09 12.58 -14.14
C HIS A 65 15.26 11.07 -14.05
N ASP A 66 16.02 10.49 -14.96
CA ASP A 66 16.30 9.04 -14.96
C ASP A 66 17.13 8.64 -13.73
N VAL A 67 16.69 7.58 -13.04
CA VAL A 67 17.28 7.15 -11.76
C VAL A 67 18.71 6.60 -11.89
N VAL A 68 19.20 6.33 -13.12
CA VAL A 68 20.54 5.82 -13.38
C VAL A 68 21.45 6.92 -13.94
N THR A 69 21.01 7.62 -14.99
CA THR A 69 21.83 8.61 -15.70
C THR A 69 21.78 9.99 -15.05
N ASP A 70 20.66 10.38 -14.44
CA ASP A 70 20.49 11.64 -13.69
C ASP A 70 20.14 11.39 -12.21
N PHE A 71 20.83 10.43 -11.61
CA PHE A 71 20.52 9.93 -10.25
C PHE A 71 20.58 11.02 -9.19
N ARG A 72 21.37 12.08 -9.35
CA ARG A 72 21.48 13.17 -8.36
C ARG A 72 20.19 13.96 -8.25
N GLN A 73 19.58 14.31 -9.37
CA GLN A 73 18.31 15.04 -9.40
C GLN A 73 17.15 14.13 -9.00
N ALA A 74 17.13 12.89 -9.52
CA ALA A 74 16.14 11.91 -9.12
C ALA A 74 16.11 11.71 -7.58
N ARG A 75 17.28 11.54 -6.94
CA ARG A 75 17.37 11.37 -5.48
C ARG A 75 17.01 12.63 -4.68
N ARG A 76 17.30 13.83 -5.21
CA ARG A 76 16.88 15.08 -4.56
C ARG A 76 15.36 15.24 -4.56
N SER A 77 14.70 14.68 -5.56
CA SER A 77 13.25 14.75 -5.70
C SER A 77 12.52 13.62 -4.95
N LEU A 78 13.25 12.71 -4.30
CA LEU A 78 12.70 11.47 -3.77
C LEU A 78 13.05 11.29 -2.29
N GLY A 79 12.02 11.10 -1.45
CA GLY A 79 12.13 10.64 -0.07
C GLY A 79 11.67 9.19 0.02
N ILE A 80 12.48 8.28 0.55
CA ILE A 80 12.12 6.86 0.67
C ILE A 80 12.20 6.43 2.12
N VAL A 81 11.13 5.82 2.60
CA VAL A 81 11.08 5.11 3.88
C VAL A 81 11.17 3.62 3.56
N PRO A 82 12.30 2.97 3.85
CA PRO A 82 12.48 1.54 3.55
C PRO A 82 11.70 0.66 4.54
N GLN A 83 11.41 -0.57 4.15
CA GLN A 83 10.78 -1.56 5.01
C GLN A 83 11.66 -1.93 6.21
N GLU A 84 12.97 -2.08 6.00
CA GLU A 84 13.92 -2.43 7.06
C GLU A 84 14.29 -1.21 7.93
N LEU A 85 14.45 -1.45 9.23
CA LEU A 85 14.91 -0.44 10.19
C LEU A 85 16.44 -0.28 10.13
N VAL A 86 16.91 0.58 9.23
CA VAL A 86 18.33 0.94 9.13
C VAL A 86 18.54 2.30 9.80
N PHE A 87 19.33 2.36 10.86
CA PHE A 87 19.64 3.60 11.58
C PHE A 87 21.09 3.57 12.08
N ASP A 88 21.66 4.78 12.21
CA ASP A 88 22.97 4.93 12.83
C ASP A 88 22.79 5.03 14.36
N PRO A 89 23.38 4.12 15.16
CA PRO A 89 23.17 4.05 16.59
C PRO A 89 23.96 5.10 17.40
N PHE A 90 24.77 5.92 16.74
CA PHE A 90 25.69 6.84 17.44
C PHE A 90 25.10 8.25 17.65
N PHE A 91 24.03 8.60 16.95
CA PHE A 91 23.46 9.94 16.97
C PHE A 91 22.13 10.00 17.72
N THR A 92 21.82 11.17 18.24
CA THR A 92 20.47 11.51 18.72
C THR A 92 19.50 11.66 17.54
N VAL A 93 18.20 11.70 17.82
CA VAL A 93 17.18 11.92 16.79
C VAL A 93 17.46 13.19 16.02
N ARG A 94 17.65 14.33 16.71
CA ARG A 94 17.91 15.63 16.09
C ARG A 94 19.20 15.63 15.28
N GLU A 95 20.27 15.09 15.81
CA GLU A 95 21.54 14.99 15.10
C GLU A 95 21.42 14.17 13.82
N SER A 96 20.73 13.04 13.87
CA SER A 96 20.52 12.21 12.68
C SER A 96 19.73 12.93 11.59
N LEU A 97 18.72 13.75 11.96
CA LEU A 97 17.96 14.55 11.02
C LEU A 97 18.79 15.70 10.43
N ARG A 98 19.63 16.37 11.26
CA ARG A 98 20.56 17.42 10.78
C ARG A 98 21.61 16.85 9.83
N ILE A 99 22.18 15.69 10.12
CA ILE A 99 23.14 15.00 9.25
C ILE A 99 22.47 14.65 7.92
N GLN A 100 21.28 14.07 7.97
CA GLN A 100 20.51 13.73 6.78
C GLN A 100 20.20 14.99 5.94
N SER A 101 19.78 16.08 6.56
CA SER A 101 19.58 17.38 5.92
C SER A 101 20.86 17.90 5.24
N GLY A 102 22.02 17.71 5.89
CA GLY A 102 23.34 18.06 5.37
C GLY A 102 23.71 17.31 4.08
N TYR A 103 23.32 16.06 3.90
CA TYR A 103 23.54 15.31 2.67
C TYR A 103 22.82 15.92 1.45
N PHE A 104 21.73 16.62 1.67
CA PHE A 104 21.00 17.39 0.64
C PHE A 104 21.51 18.84 0.50
N GLY A 105 22.52 19.24 1.27
CA GLY A 105 23.11 20.60 1.25
C GLY A 105 22.32 21.64 2.04
N LEU A 106 21.36 21.24 2.86
CA LEU A 106 20.50 22.12 3.66
C LEU A 106 21.18 22.41 5.01
N ARG A 107 21.73 23.62 5.19
CA ARG A 107 22.49 23.99 6.41
C ARG A 107 21.65 24.64 7.50
N LYS A 108 20.50 25.24 7.15
CA LYS A 108 19.58 25.92 8.08
C LYS A 108 18.20 25.33 7.88
N ASN A 109 17.91 24.21 8.51
CA ASN A 109 16.67 23.46 8.31
C ASN A 109 16.01 23.06 9.64
N ASP A 110 16.45 23.69 10.74
CA ASP A 110 15.98 23.31 12.07
C ASP A 110 14.47 23.53 12.25
N ASP A 111 13.91 24.61 11.71
CA ASP A 111 12.47 24.89 11.80
C ASP A 111 11.64 23.73 11.17
N TRP A 112 12.09 23.23 10.01
CA TRP A 112 11.42 22.10 9.37
C TRP A 112 11.67 20.78 10.09
N ILE A 113 12.86 20.57 10.62
CA ILE A 113 13.18 19.40 11.45
C ILE A 113 12.30 19.40 12.71
N ASP A 114 12.12 20.55 13.37
CA ASP A 114 11.23 20.67 14.53
C ASP A 114 9.77 20.43 14.17
N GLU A 115 9.31 20.91 13.02
CA GLU A 115 7.97 20.64 12.53
C GLU A 115 7.76 19.13 12.25
N ILE A 116 8.71 18.48 11.58
CA ILE A 116 8.65 17.03 11.35
C ILE A 116 8.61 16.27 12.68
N MET A 117 9.49 16.61 13.63
CA MET A 117 9.53 15.94 14.93
C MET A 117 8.23 16.12 15.70
N ALA A 118 7.62 17.30 15.66
CA ALA A 118 6.34 17.56 16.31
C ALA A 118 5.21 16.72 15.69
N ASN A 119 5.15 16.63 14.35
CA ASN A 119 4.13 15.84 13.65
C ASN A 119 4.31 14.31 13.79
N LEU A 120 5.51 13.87 14.12
CA LEU A 120 5.82 12.44 14.33
C LEU A 120 5.99 12.09 15.81
N ASP A 121 5.62 12.99 16.72
CA ASP A 121 5.71 12.79 18.17
C ASP A 121 7.14 12.37 18.62
N LEU A 122 8.15 13.08 18.10
CA LEU A 122 9.56 12.87 18.38
C LEU A 122 10.20 14.01 19.18
N THR A 123 9.44 15.09 19.46
CA THR A 123 9.98 16.33 20.08
C THR A 123 10.65 16.05 21.43
N GLU A 124 9.98 15.29 22.32
CA GLU A 124 10.54 14.91 23.62
C GLU A 124 11.72 13.93 23.54
N LYS A 125 11.93 13.36 22.38
CA LYS A 125 13.02 12.39 22.12
C LYS A 125 14.12 12.99 21.24
N ALA A 126 14.07 14.30 20.97
CA ALA A 126 15.03 14.98 20.10
C ALA A 126 16.50 14.69 20.47
N ASP A 127 16.82 14.73 21.75
CA ASP A 127 18.16 14.54 22.28
C ASP A 127 18.42 13.11 22.79
N VAL A 128 17.48 12.18 22.58
CA VAL A 128 17.65 10.76 22.90
C VAL A 128 18.39 10.07 21.77
N ASN A 129 19.37 9.23 22.15
CA ASN A 129 20.10 8.43 21.18
C ASN A 129 19.17 7.43 20.46
N THR A 130 19.29 7.33 19.14
CA THR A 130 18.45 6.47 18.30
C THR A 130 18.49 5.00 18.72
N ARG A 131 19.60 4.53 19.30
CA ARG A 131 19.73 3.18 19.84
C ARG A 131 18.73 2.87 20.94
N ALA A 132 18.42 3.85 21.78
CA ALA A 132 17.54 3.71 22.96
C ALA A 132 16.04 3.75 22.61
N LEU A 133 15.70 4.02 21.34
CA LEU A 133 14.32 4.11 20.88
C LEU A 133 13.65 2.74 20.70
N SER A 134 12.34 2.68 20.91
CA SER A 134 11.52 1.52 20.53
C SER A 134 11.49 1.34 19.01
N GLY A 135 11.05 0.16 18.53
CA GLY A 135 10.92 -0.12 17.10
C GLY A 135 10.02 0.88 16.37
N GLY A 136 8.86 1.19 16.94
CA GLY A 136 7.93 2.19 16.39
C GLY A 136 8.53 3.61 16.36
N MET A 137 9.29 4.01 17.40
CA MET A 137 10.00 5.30 17.39
C MET A 137 11.11 5.34 16.33
N LYS A 138 11.86 4.26 16.15
CA LYS A 138 12.85 4.16 15.07
C LYS A 138 12.22 4.30 13.70
N ARG A 139 11.02 3.71 13.51
CA ARG A 139 10.26 3.84 12.26
C ARG A 139 9.90 5.30 11.98
N ARG A 140 9.44 6.03 13.01
CA ARG A 140 9.17 7.48 12.89
C ARG A 140 10.40 8.30 12.53
N VAL A 141 11.56 7.96 13.09
CA VAL A 141 12.82 8.63 12.73
C VAL A 141 13.19 8.37 11.26
N LEU A 142 12.98 7.17 10.73
CA LEU A 142 13.18 6.89 9.30
C LEU A 142 12.23 7.70 8.40
N VAL A 143 10.96 7.81 8.80
CA VAL A 143 10.02 8.70 8.10
C VAL A 143 10.51 10.15 8.15
N ALA A 144 10.93 10.64 9.32
CA ALA A 144 11.48 11.98 9.48
C ALA A 144 12.70 12.21 8.56
N GLN A 145 13.64 11.26 8.52
CA GLN A 145 14.83 11.34 7.66
C GLN A 145 14.47 11.41 6.16
N ALA A 146 13.46 10.67 5.72
CA ALA A 146 13.01 10.71 4.33
C ALA A 146 12.39 12.08 3.95
N LEU A 147 11.90 12.85 4.92
CA LEU A 147 11.18 14.11 4.72
C LEU A 147 12.02 15.37 4.92
N VAL A 148 13.24 15.27 5.49
CA VAL A 148 14.05 16.45 5.88
C VAL A 148 14.35 17.42 4.74
N HIS A 149 14.42 16.92 3.50
CA HIS A 149 14.72 17.73 2.31
C HIS A 149 13.48 18.15 1.51
N ARG A 150 12.28 17.97 2.08
CA ARG A 150 10.98 18.31 1.47
C ARG A 150 10.84 17.73 0.06
N PRO A 151 11.01 16.40 -0.12
CA PRO A 151 10.98 15.80 -1.45
C PRO A 151 9.58 15.92 -2.07
N PRO A 152 9.45 16.31 -3.35
CA PRO A 152 8.16 16.34 -4.02
C PRO A 152 7.53 14.96 -4.23
N VAL A 153 8.31 13.89 -4.15
CA VAL A 153 7.86 12.50 -4.25
C VAL A 153 8.30 11.73 -3.00
N ILE A 154 7.37 11.07 -2.33
CA ILE A 154 7.59 10.31 -1.09
C ILE A 154 7.15 8.87 -1.32
N VAL A 155 8.03 7.91 -1.07
CA VAL A 155 7.75 6.47 -1.15
C VAL A 155 7.82 5.87 0.25
N LEU A 156 6.74 5.25 0.66
CA LEU A 156 6.56 4.66 1.97
C LEU A 156 6.42 3.14 1.81
N ASP A 157 7.48 2.39 2.13
CA ASP A 157 7.46 0.93 2.04
C ASP A 157 7.08 0.33 3.41
N GLU A 158 5.81 -0.07 3.54
CA GLU A 158 5.19 -0.58 4.77
C GLU A 158 5.45 0.30 6.02
N PRO A 159 5.12 1.61 5.98
CA PRO A 159 5.55 2.56 6.99
C PRO A 159 4.93 2.31 8.37
N THR A 160 3.83 1.57 8.46
CA THR A 160 3.05 1.30 9.68
C THR A 160 3.27 -0.11 10.24
N ALA A 161 4.16 -0.91 9.63
CA ALA A 161 4.46 -2.24 10.11
C ALA A 161 5.03 -2.22 11.55
N GLY A 162 4.34 -2.90 12.48
CA GLY A 162 4.73 -2.96 13.89
C GLY A 162 4.51 -1.66 14.69
N VAL A 163 3.68 -0.75 14.17
CA VAL A 163 3.30 0.50 14.83
C VAL A 163 1.90 0.37 15.43
N ASP A 164 1.70 0.92 16.63
CA ASP A 164 0.38 0.94 17.28
C ASP A 164 -0.63 1.82 16.54
N VAL A 165 -1.92 1.64 16.87
CA VAL A 165 -3.05 2.27 16.14
C VAL A 165 -3.02 3.81 16.23
N GLU A 166 -2.75 4.37 17.42
CA GLU A 166 -2.77 5.82 17.64
C GLU A 166 -1.66 6.50 16.83
N LEU A 167 -0.50 5.89 16.86
CA LEU A 167 0.66 6.35 16.15
C LEU A 167 0.50 6.26 14.62
N ARG A 168 -0.13 5.18 14.15
CA ARG A 168 -0.49 5.00 12.74
C ARG A 168 -1.40 6.14 12.27
N GLN A 169 -2.41 6.50 13.05
CA GLN A 169 -3.30 7.62 12.72
C GLN A 169 -2.56 8.97 12.64
N THR A 170 -1.62 9.21 13.56
CA THR A 170 -0.81 10.43 13.57
C THR A 170 0.06 10.52 12.30
N LEU A 171 0.72 9.42 11.93
CA LEU A 171 1.50 9.34 10.69
C LEU A 171 0.63 9.63 9.46
N TRP A 172 -0.55 9.01 9.36
CA TRP A 172 -1.43 9.20 8.20
C TRP A 172 -1.99 10.62 8.11
N LYS A 173 -2.31 11.27 9.23
CA LYS A 173 -2.70 12.69 9.25
C LYS A 173 -1.59 13.58 8.68
N PHE A 174 -0.34 13.33 9.07
CA PHE A 174 0.80 14.08 8.58
C PHE A 174 1.07 13.85 7.09
N ILE A 175 1.11 12.59 6.65
CA ILE A 175 1.32 12.25 5.22
C ILE A 175 0.19 12.77 4.34
N SER A 176 -1.08 12.67 4.78
CA SER A 176 -2.22 13.22 4.05
C SER A 176 -2.17 14.76 3.96
N ARG A 177 -1.60 15.44 4.97
CA ARG A 177 -1.35 16.88 4.90
C ARG A 177 -0.32 17.19 3.81
N LEU A 178 0.82 16.48 3.79
CA LEU A 178 1.85 16.65 2.76
C LEU A 178 1.29 16.42 1.35
N ASN A 179 0.45 15.40 1.18
CA ASN A 179 -0.20 15.14 -0.11
C ASN A 179 -1.09 16.31 -0.54
N ARG A 180 -1.91 16.86 0.36
CA ARG A 180 -2.73 18.07 0.09
C ARG A 180 -1.90 19.31 -0.20
N GLU A 181 -0.66 19.39 0.30
CA GLU A 181 0.31 20.44 -0.01
C GLU A 181 1.02 20.22 -1.36
N GLY A 182 0.66 19.14 -2.10
CA GLY A 182 1.12 18.86 -3.46
C GLY A 182 2.21 17.80 -3.57
N HIS A 183 2.62 17.18 -2.47
CA HIS A 183 3.56 16.06 -2.53
C HIS A 183 2.89 14.82 -3.12
N THR A 184 3.60 14.10 -3.99
CA THR A 184 3.18 12.79 -4.51
C THR A 184 3.56 11.71 -3.51
N ILE A 185 2.62 10.84 -3.17
CA ILE A 185 2.84 9.76 -2.21
C ILE A 185 2.70 8.42 -2.92
N VAL A 186 3.68 7.53 -2.74
CA VAL A 186 3.57 6.12 -3.13
C VAL A 186 3.61 5.27 -1.86
N LEU A 187 2.56 4.50 -1.65
CA LEU A 187 2.38 3.66 -0.47
C LEU A 187 2.42 2.18 -0.86
N THR A 188 3.26 1.40 -0.18
CA THR A 188 3.04 -0.04 -0.08
C THR A 188 2.56 -0.37 1.33
N THR A 189 1.58 -1.23 1.43
CA THR A 189 1.06 -1.71 2.71
C THR A 189 0.47 -3.10 2.54
N HIS A 190 0.43 -3.86 3.63
CA HIS A 190 -0.36 -5.07 3.75
C HIS A 190 -1.71 -4.83 4.46
N TYR A 191 -1.93 -3.61 4.98
CA TYR A 191 -3.21 -3.15 5.52
C TYR A 191 -4.03 -2.54 4.39
N LEU A 192 -4.90 -3.34 3.76
CA LEU A 192 -5.66 -2.91 2.58
C LEU A 192 -6.64 -1.78 2.90
N GLU A 193 -7.15 -1.71 4.13
CA GLU A 193 -7.95 -0.61 4.66
C GLU A 193 -7.24 0.76 4.58
N GLU A 194 -5.90 0.79 4.79
CA GLU A 194 -5.12 2.01 4.64
C GLU A 194 -5.07 2.45 3.17
N ALA A 195 -4.83 1.51 2.27
CA ALA A 195 -4.78 1.80 0.84
C ALA A 195 -6.15 2.26 0.31
N GLU A 196 -7.24 1.65 0.79
CA GLU A 196 -8.61 2.04 0.44
C GLU A 196 -8.92 3.47 0.90
N ALA A 197 -8.54 3.82 2.13
CA ALA A 197 -8.83 5.12 2.71
C ALA A 197 -7.98 6.27 2.16
N LEU A 198 -6.75 5.99 1.70
CA LEU A 198 -5.76 7.00 1.39
C LEU A 198 -5.44 7.13 -0.11
N CYS A 199 -5.49 6.03 -0.87
CA CYS A 199 -4.99 6.02 -2.24
C CYS A 199 -6.07 6.38 -3.26
N ASP A 200 -5.74 7.31 -4.17
CA ASP A 200 -6.59 7.69 -5.30
C ASP A 200 -6.63 6.59 -6.36
N ARG A 201 -5.45 6.00 -6.64
CA ARG A 201 -5.27 4.89 -7.58
C ARG A 201 -4.39 3.82 -6.97
N ILE A 202 -4.62 2.59 -7.42
CA ILE A 202 -3.92 1.41 -6.95
C ILE A 202 -3.41 0.61 -8.14
N ALA A 203 -2.12 0.24 -8.07
CA ALA A 203 -1.54 -0.83 -8.89
C ALA A 203 -1.42 -2.10 -8.04
N MET A 204 -1.88 -3.21 -8.58
CA MET A 204 -1.68 -4.52 -7.96
C MET A 204 -0.62 -5.31 -8.73
N LEU A 205 0.45 -5.67 -8.02
CA LEU A 205 1.52 -6.52 -8.54
C LEU A 205 1.28 -7.98 -8.17
N ARG A 206 1.49 -8.88 -9.13
CA ARG A 206 1.51 -10.33 -8.93
C ARG A 206 2.64 -10.94 -9.77
N ARG A 207 3.55 -11.68 -9.13
CA ARG A 207 4.67 -12.38 -9.78
C ARG A 207 5.50 -11.51 -10.75
N GLY A 208 5.71 -10.25 -10.40
CA GLY A 208 6.51 -9.29 -11.19
C GLY A 208 5.79 -8.59 -12.34
N GLU A 209 4.45 -8.69 -12.39
CA GLU A 209 3.60 -8.06 -13.39
C GLU A 209 2.51 -7.21 -12.72
N VAL A 210 2.10 -6.13 -13.38
CA VAL A 210 0.94 -5.33 -12.97
C VAL A 210 -0.32 -6.03 -13.49
N VAL A 211 -1.15 -6.54 -12.57
CA VAL A 211 -2.39 -7.26 -12.91
C VAL A 211 -3.64 -6.37 -12.81
N ALA A 212 -3.56 -5.25 -12.09
CA ALA A 212 -4.60 -4.22 -12.06
C ALA A 212 -3.96 -2.85 -11.86
N LEU A 213 -4.52 -1.82 -12.48
CA LEU A 213 -4.12 -0.41 -12.34
C LEU A 213 -5.35 0.46 -12.59
N GLU A 214 -6.02 0.85 -11.53
CA GLU A 214 -7.29 1.59 -11.62
C GLU A 214 -7.44 2.56 -10.43
N ARG A 215 -8.43 3.45 -10.50
CA ARG A 215 -8.85 4.26 -9.35
C ARG A 215 -9.43 3.35 -8.26
N THR A 216 -9.16 3.66 -7.01
CA THR A 216 -9.67 2.90 -5.85
C THR A 216 -11.19 2.76 -5.91
N SER A 217 -11.90 3.85 -6.22
CA SER A 217 -13.36 3.83 -6.38
C SER A 217 -13.83 2.91 -7.52
N THR A 218 -13.10 2.84 -8.63
CA THR A 218 -13.43 1.97 -9.77
C THR A 218 -13.18 0.51 -9.42
N LEU A 219 -12.07 0.20 -8.72
CA LEU A 219 -11.80 -1.15 -8.22
C LEU A 219 -12.93 -1.63 -7.30
N LEU A 220 -13.30 -0.81 -6.32
CA LEU A 220 -14.41 -1.13 -5.42
C LEU A 220 -15.73 -1.31 -6.17
N GLN A 221 -16.06 -0.47 -7.16
CA GLN A 221 -17.29 -0.61 -7.96
C GLN A 221 -17.30 -1.86 -8.86
N ARG A 222 -16.17 -2.17 -9.50
CA ARG A 222 -16.07 -3.31 -10.43
C ARG A 222 -16.26 -4.66 -9.72
N PHE A 223 -15.80 -4.75 -8.47
CA PHE A 223 -15.89 -5.95 -7.66
C PHE A 223 -16.94 -5.83 -6.54
N ALA A 224 -17.49 -4.63 -6.32
CA ALA A 224 -18.47 -4.33 -5.30
C ALA A 224 -19.88 -4.77 -5.73
N GLY A 225 -20.12 -6.06 -5.64
CA GLY A 225 -21.45 -6.49 -5.29
C GLY A 225 -21.68 -6.21 -3.79
N MET A 226 -22.90 -5.83 -3.42
CA MET A 226 -23.30 -5.97 -2.04
C MET A 226 -23.15 -7.43 -1.64
N GLN A 227 -22.73 -7.68 -0.43
CA GLN A 227 -22.53 -9.02 0.07
C GLN A 227 -23.39 -9.22 1.31
N LEU A 228 -24.07 -10.35 1.40
CA LEU A 228 -24.81 -10.78 2.56
C LEU A 228 -23.98 -11.83 3.29
N SER A 229 -23.45 -11.48 4.45
CA SER A 229 -22.80 -12.42 5.36
C SER A 229 -23.84 -13.07 6.24
N LEU A 230 -23.91 -14.38 6.23
CA LEU A 230 -24.82 -15.18 7.03
C LEU A 230 -24.01 -16.16 7.88
N ARG A 231 -24.22 -16.14 9.19
CA ARG A 231 -23.73 -17.19 10.08
C ARG A 231 -24.90 -17.99 10.62
N PHE A 232 -24.84 -19.29 10.45
CA PHE A 232 -25.88 -20.19 10.95
C PHE A 232 -25.47 -20.83 12.27
N SER A 233 -26.37 -20.79 13.27
CA SER A 233 -26.28 -21.64 14.47
C SER A 233 -26.75 -23.06 14.17
N GLN A 234 -27.70 -23.20 13.22
CA GLN A 234 -28.22 -24.47 12.79
C GLN A 234 -28.66 -24.40 11.32
N GLY A 235 -28.48 -25.50 10.59
CA GLY A 235 -28.84 -25.61 9.17
C GLY A 235 -27.63 -25.49 8.26
N VAL A 236 -27.88 -25.58 6.95
CA VAL A 236 -26.88 -25.43 5.88
C VAL A 236 -27.45 -24.57 4.79
N LEU A 237 -26.59 -23.86 4.08
CA LEU A 237 -27.00 -22.99 2.97
C LEU A 237 -27.78 -23.81 1.91
N PRO A 238 -29.01 -23.36 1.55
CA PRO A 238 -29.80 -24.00 0.49
C PRO A 238 -29.02 -24.10 -0.82
N VAL A 239 -29.15 -25.24 -1.50
CA VAL A 239 -28.44 -25.54 -2.74
C VAL A 239 -28.69 -24.45 -3.81
N GLU A 240 -29.88 -23.89 -3.82
CA GLU A 240 -30.30 -22.82 -4.76
C GLU A 240 -29.54 -21.50 -4.54
N LEU A 241 -28.97 -21.27 -3.35
CA LEU A 241 -28.22 -20.07 -3.02
C LEU A 241 -26.70 -20.24 -3.21
N ARG A 242 -26.22 -21.47 -3.39
CA ARG A 242 -24.77 -21.73 -3.62
C ARG A 242 -24.18 -20.99 -4.83
N PRO A 243 -24.90 -20.79 -5.96
CA PRO A 243 -24.36 -19.99 -7.06
C PRO A 243 -24.09 -18.52 -6.73
N LEU A 244 -24.67 -18.01 -5.64
CA LEU A 244 -24.44 -16.65 -5.13
C LEU A 244 -23.25 -16.57 -4.16
N GLU A 245 -22.71 -17.72 -3.72
CA GLU A 245 -21.60 -17.78 -2.78
C GLU A 245 -20.30 -17.23 -3.41
N VAL A 246 -19.66 -16.26 -2.74
CA VAL A 246 -18.51 -15.50 -3.29
C VAL A 246 -17.27 -16.39 -3.32
N ASP A 247 -16.95 -17.08 -2.24
CA ASP A 247 -15.87 -18.09 -2.17
C ASP A 247 -16.22 -19.15 -1.08
N PRO A 248 -16.54 -20.36 -1.49
CA PRO A 248 -16.82 -21.44 -0.54
C PRO A 248 -15.62 -21.86 0.32
N ARG A 249 -14.38 -21.40 0.00
CA ARG A 249 -13.15 -21.76 0.70
C ARG A 249 -12.70 -20.70 1.70
N ALA A 250 -13.17 -19.45 1.55
CA ALA A 250 -12.79 -18.32 2.40
C ALA A 250 -13.55 -18.32 3.74
N VAL A 251 -14.53 -19.20 3.90
CA VAL A 251 -15.48 -19.16 5.01
C VAL A 251 -15.38 -20.42 5.87
N SER A 252 -15.11 -20.25 7.16
CA SER A 252 -15.04 -21.38 8.11
C SER A 252 -16.44 -21.88 8.47
N GLY A 253 -16.77 -23.06 7.98
CA GLY A 253 -17.80 -24.02 8.48
C GLY A 253 -19.26 -23.60 8.60
N THR A 254 -19.58 -22.44 9.13
CA THR A 254 -20.96 -21.99 9.40
C THR A 254 -21.28 -20.59 8.89
N GLN A 255 -20.29 -19.90 8.35
CA GLN A 255 -20.44 -18.56 7.79
C GLN A 255 -20.51 -18.65 6.26
N HIS A 256 -21.43 -17.96 5.63
CA HIS A 256 -21.61 -17.90 4.18
C HIS A 256 -21.64 -16.46 3.72
N LEU A 257 -20.97 -16.17 2.59
CA LEU A 257 -20.90 -14.86 1.99
C LEU A 257 -21.56 -14.90 0.62
N LEU A 258 -22.71 -14.26 0.48
CA LEU A 258 -23.52 -14.29 -0.73
C LEU A 258 -23.46 -12.95 -1.46
N ARG A 259 -23.29 -12.99 -2.77
CA ARG A 259 -23.36 -11.79 -3.61
C ARG A 259 -24.82 -11.35 -3.77
N LEU A 260 -25.06 -10.04 -3.56
CA LEU A 260 -26.34 -9.38 -3.80
C LEU A 260 -26.22 -8.44 -5.01
N ALA A 261 -27.27 -8.36 -5.83
CA ALA A 261 -27.37 -7.33 -6.85
C ALA A 261 -27.94 -6.03 -6.26
N THR A 262 -28.93 -6.14 -5.37
CA THR A 262 -29.61 -5.04 -4.70
C THR A 262 -29.92 -5.37 -3.25
N TYR A 263 -30.30 -4.36 -2.44
CA TYR A 263 -30.79 -4.60 -1.07
C TYR A 263 -32.08 -5.42 -1.03
N ASP A 264 -32.87 -5.38 -2.11
CA ASP A 264 -34.15 -6.09 -2.21
C ASP A 264 -33.94 -7.61 -2.29
N ASP A 265 -32.73 -8.08 -2.62
CA ASP A 265 -32.38 -9.50 -2.65
C ASP A 265 -32.24 -10.11 -1.26
N VAL A 266 -32.07 -9.30 -0.22
CA VAL A 266 -31.83 -9.76 1.16
C VAL A 266 -33.00 -10.56 1.69
N GLU A 267 -34.24 -10.01 1.59
CA GLU A 267 -35.43 -10.65 2.12
C GLU A 267 -35.73 -12.00 1.45
N PRO A 268 -35.72 -12.14 0.12
CA PRO A 268 -35.89 -13.43 -0.57
C PRO A 268 -34.85 -14.48 -0.15
N ILE A 269 -33.59 -14.09 0.04
CA ILE A 269 -32.53 -15.00 0.47
C ILE A 269 -32.79 -15.47 1.90
N LEU A 270 -33.08 -14.57 2.83
CA LEU A 270 -33.38 -14.92 4.21
C LEU A 270 -34.63 -15.81 4.32
N ALA A 271 -35.67 -15.56 3.51
CA ALA A 271 -36.87 -16.37 3.47
C ALA A 271 -36.55 -17.80 3.02
N LYS A 272 -35.72 -17.99 1.99
CA LYS A 272 -35.29 -19.33 1.53
C LYS A 272 -34.49 -20.06 2.61
N CYS A 273 -33.57 -19.38 3.30
CA CYS A 273 -32.81 -19.97 4.40
C CYS A 273 -33.72 -20.41 5.56
N ARG A 274 -34.71 -19.58 5.93
CA ARG A 274 -35.70 -19.94 6.98
C ARG A 274 -36.57 -21.12 6.58
N ALA A 275 -37.03 -21.15 5.31
CA ALA A 275 -37.81 -22.27 4.80
C ALA A 275 -37.03 -23.60 4.79
N ALA A 276 -35.71 -23.54 4.65
CA ALA A 276 -34.81 -24.68 4.77
C ALA A 276 -34.43 -25.03 6.21
N GLY A 277 -35.00 -24.35 7.23
CA GLY A 277 -34.76 -24.63 8.64
C GLY A 277 -33.45 -24.03 9.17
N CYS A 278 -32.85 -23.05 8.51
CA CYS A 278 -31.67 -22.37 9.00
C CYS A 278 -32.02 -21.39 10.14
N LEU A 279 -31.23 -21.42 11.20
CA LEU A 279 -31.25 -20.43 12.29
C LEU A 279 -30.00 -19.57 12.17
N PHE A 280 -30.19 -18.25 12.27
CA PHE A 280 -29.12 -17.27 12.09
C PHE A 280 -28.54 -16.87 13.45
N ASP A 281 -27.22 -16.90 13.58
CA ASP A 281 -26.48 -16.22 14.65
C ASP A 281 -26.17 -14.78 14.29
N GLU A 282 -25.86 -14.54 13.00
CA GLU A 282 -25.44 -13.23 12.52
C GLU A 282 -25.92 -13.02 11.08
N ILE A 283 -26.39 -11.82 10.81
CA ILE A 283 -26.79 -11.36 9.47
C ILE A 283 -26.18 -9.98 9.28
N GLU A 284 -25.32 -9.82 8.28
CA GLU A 284 -24.69 -8.56 7.96
C GLU A 284 -24.74 -8.30 6.46
N VAL A 285 -25.16 -7.09 6.07
CA VAL A 285 -25.02 -6.64 4.68
C VAL A 285 -23.85 -5.69 4.61
N ARG A 286 -22.81 -6.07 3.88
CA ARG A 286 -21.61 -5.28 3.70
C ARG A 286 -21.38 -4.93 2.23
N LYS A 287 -20.69 -3.82 1.99
CA LYS A 287 -20.09 -3.55 0.68
C LYS A 287 -18.77 -4.30 0.62
N ALA A 288 -18.41 -4.78 -0.57
CA ALA A 288 -17.08 -5.33 -0.79
C ALA A 288 -16.03 -4.23 -0.48
N ASP A 289 -15.00 -4.61 0.24
CA ASP A 289 -13.85 -3.78 0.54
C ASP A 289 -12.66 -4.11 -0.40
N LEU A 290 -11.58 -3.37 -0.23
CA LEU A 290 -10.39 -3.58 -1.04
C LEU A 290 -9.75 -4.97 -0.78
N GLU A 291 -10.01 -5.59 0.37
CA GLU A 291 -9.53 -6.94 0.68
C GLU A 291 -10.23 -7.98 -0.20
N ASP A 292 -11.55 -7.88 -0.35
CA ASP A 292 -12.33 -8.73 -1.25
C ASP A 292 -11.85 -8.59 -2.71
N VAL A 293 -11.63 -7.34 -3.15
CA VAL A 293 -11.09 -7.05 -4.50
C VAL A 293 -9.71 -7.65 -4.68
N PHE A 294 -8.84 -7.47 -3.70
CA PHE A 294 -7.46 -7.98 -3.75
C PHE A 294 -7.44 -9.51 -3.87
N VAL A 295 -8.23 -10.21 -3.05
CA VAL A 295 -8.34 -11.67 -3.11
C VAL A 295 -8.84 -12.12 -4.48
N GLN A 296 -9.84 -11.47 -5.06
CA GLN A 296 -10.35 -11.82 -6.38
C GLN A 296 -9.29 -11.62 -7.47
N VAL A 297 -8.67 -10.44 -7.54
CA VAL A 297 -7.62 -10.12 -8.53
C VAL A 297 -6.42 -11.07 -8.43
N MET A 298 -6.03 -11.43 -7.18
CA MET A 298 -4.90 -12.33 -6.98
C MET A 298 -5.21 -13.80 -7.34
N ASN A 299 -6.49 -14.22 -7.31
CA ASN A 299 -6.93 -15.56 -7.63
C ASN A 299 -7.42 -15.73 -9.06
N GLU A 300 -7.62 -14.63 -9.83
CA GLU A 300 -7.96 -14.74 -11.24
C GLU A 300 -6.92 -15.58 -11.98
N PRO A 301 -7.33 -16.61 -12.76
CA PRO A 301 -6.40 -17.38 -13.58
C PRO A 301 -5.69 -16.44 -14.56
N GLU A 302 -4.40 -16.66 -14.77
CA GLU A 302 -3.66 -15.96 -15.83
C GLU A 302 -4.40 -16.17 -17.15
N VAL A 303 -4.89 -15.09 -17.75
CA VAL A 303 -5.37 -15.14 -19.14
C VAL A 303 -4.13 -15.42 -19.98
N VAL A 304 -3.91 -16.69 -20.30
CA VAL A 304 -2.94 -17.06 -21.32
C VAL A 304 -3.52 -16.52 -22.62
N GLU A 305 -3.07 -15.31 -23.04
CA GLU A 305 -3.29 -14.87 -24.42
C GLU A 305 -2.67 -15.94 -25.31
N GLY A 306 -3.57 -16.78 -25.85
CA GLY A 306 -3.22 -17.85 -26.78
C GLY A 306 -2.57 -17.23 -28.00
N LEU A 307 -1.39 -17.74 -28.30
CA LEU A 307 -0.75 -17.68 -29.60
C LEU A 307 -1.79 -17.89 -30.71
N SER A 308 -2.03 -16.88 -31.49
CA SER A 308 -2.58 -16.97 -32.83
C SER A 308 -1.69 -16.17 -33.78
#